data_56fca8a1422765ec21a2535e338a12d9
#
_entry.id   56fca8a1422765ec21a2535e338a12d9
#
_cell.length_a   1.000
_cell.length_b   1.000
_cell.length_c   1.000
_cell.angle_alpha   90.00
_cell.angle_beta   90.00
_cell.angle_gamma   90.00
#
_symmetry.space_group_name_H-M   'P 1'
#
loop_
_entity.id
_entity.type
_entity.pdbx_description
1 polymer ?
#
loop_
_entity_poly.entity_id
_entity_poly.type
_entity_poly.pdbx_seq_one_letter_code
_entity_poly.pdbx_strand_id
1 'polypeptide(L)'
;MDYILSTDLSEREIYVIGSIVSQWGFIENEIFEQTLLSFEEEADLPKSMIANAQFSTILDLWLERVAEKQGPSKKEVLVGIYNKIKSLSEFRQAVVHSRWEWNPSSRDEITAIRVHKKTVKSVKFTFEDLADFSNSLGKIRYSIRYPGGLEDRVEEMNRIGGHLSREFWEAITPPKS
;
A
#
# COMPACT_ATOMS: atom_id res chain seq x y z
N MET A 1 -36.45 -12.07 -11.76
CA MET A 1 -35.28 -12.21 -12.65
C MET A 1 -34.09 -11.74 -11.85
N ASP A 2 -33.29 -12.70 -11.36
CA ASP A 2 -32.07 -12.37 -10.63
C ASP A 2 -31.02 -11.96 -11.63
N TYR A 3 -30.64 -10.71 -11.62
CA TYR A 3 -29.50 -10.22 -12.40
C TYR A 3 -28.23 -10.68 -11.70
N ILE A 4 -27.65 -11.76 -12.18
CA ILE A 4 -26.30 -12.16 -11.78
C ILE A 4 -25.36 -11.20 -12.52
N LEU A 5 -24.75 -10.28 -11.76
CA LEU A 5 -23.63 -9.50 -12.26
C LEU A 5 -22.45 -10.47 -12.40
N SER A 6 -22.25 -10.98 -13.62
CA SER A 6 -21.07 -11.75 -13.96
C SER A 6 -19.88 -10.78 -13.97
N THR A 7 -18.95 -10.99 -13.05
CA THR A 7 -17.66 -10.31 -13.10
C THR A 7 -16.70 -11.19 -13.90
N ASP A 8 -15.89 -10.59 -14.77
CA ASP A 8 -14.88 -11.32 -15.55
C ASP A 8 -13.69 -11.79 -14.68
N LEU A 9 -13.76 -11.58 -13.37
CA LEU A 9 -12.74 -11.94 -12.39
C LEU A 9 -13.18 -13.14 -11.56
N SER A 10 -12.25 -14.06 -11.31
CA SER A 10 -12.41 -15.13 -10.34
C SER A 10 -12.38 -14.60 -8.90
N GLU A 11 -12.93 -15.36 -7.95
CA GLU A 11 -12.92 -14.99 -6.53
C GLU A 11 -11.51 -14.74 -5.98
N ARG A 12 -10.53 -15.55 -6.40
CA ARG A 12 -9.14 -15.38 -5.97
C ARG A 12 -8.50 -14.09 -6.52
N GLU A 13 -8.86 -13.69 -7.75
CA GLU A 13 -8.40 -12.42 -8.35
C GLU A 13 -9.04 -11.22 -7.64
N ILE A 14 -10.34 -11.30 -7.36
CA ILE A 14 -11.03 -10.29 -6.56
C ILE A 14 -10.40 -10.16 -5.18
N TYR A 15 -10.06 -11.27 -4.54
CA TYR A 15 -9.41 -11.28 -3.22
C TYR A 15 -8.03 -10.60 -3.26
N VAL A 16 -7.17 -10.96 -4.23
CA VAL A 16 -5.82 -10.38 -4.30
C VAL A 16 -5.86 -8.90 -4.70
N ILE A 17 -6.77 -8.49 -5.59
CA ILE A 17 -6.99 -7.10 -5.94
C ILE A 17 -7.46 -6.31 -4.71
N GLY A 18 -8.41 -6.85 -3.95
CA GLY A 18 -8.87 -6.25 -2.69
C GLY A 18 -7.74 -6.11 -1.66
N SER A 19 -6.87 -7.12 -1.55
CA SER A 19 -5.67 -7.08 -0.71
C SER A 19 -4.71 -5.97 -1.15
N ILE A 20 -4.45 -5.83 -2.45
CA ILE A 20 -3.60 -4.77 -3.01
C ILE A 20 -4.16 -3.39 -2.65
N VAL A 21 -5.46 -3.17 -2.87
CA VAL A 21 -6.12 -1.88 -2.57
C VAL A 21 -6.00 -1.55 -1.08
N SER A 22 -6.27 -2.53 -0.21
CA SER A 22 -6.20 -2.37 1.24
C SER A 22 -4.77 -2.08 1.70
N GLN A 23 -3.78 -2.84 1.23
CA GLN A 23 -2.38 -2.64 1.62
C GLN A 23 -1.84 -1.30 1.12
N TRP A 24 -2.22 -0.88 -0.09
CA TRP A 24 -1.84 0.43 -0.59
C TRP A 24 -2.42 1.56 0.27
N GLY A 25 -3.69 1.45 0.66
CA GLY A 25 -4.32 2.41 1.59
C GLY A 25 -3.59 2.50 2.94
N PHE A 26 -3.12 1.37 3.47
CA PHE A 26 -2.29 1.37 4.68
C PHE A 26 -0.94 2.08 4.47
N ILE A 27 -0.29 1.89 3.32
CA ILE A 27 0.97 2.57 2.99
C ILE A 27 0.75 4.09 2.90
N GLU A 28 -0.30 4.52 2.18
CA GLU A 28 -0.66 5.94 2.05
C GLU A 28 -0.90 6.57 3.42
N ASN A 29 -1.68 5.89 4.28
CA ASN A 29 -2.00 6.38 5.62
C ASN A 29 -0.77 6.45 6.53
N GLU A 30 0.07 5.42 6.55
CA GLU A 30 1.29 5.37 7.37
C GLU A 30 2.27 6.51 6.98
N ILE A 31 2.48 6.72 5.67
CA ILE A 31 3.32 7.81 5.17
C ILE A 31 2.73 9.17 5.54
N PHE A 32 1.41 9.33 5.40
CA PHE A 32 0.73 10.56 5.77
C PHE A 32 0.89 10.85 7.27
N GLU A 33 0.64 9.86 8.13
CA GLU A 33 0.74 9.98 9.57
C GLU A 33 2.17 10.32 10.02
N GLN A 34 3.18 9.60 9.52
CA GLN A 34 4.58 9.89 9.84
C GLN A 34 4.99 11.29 9.36
N THR A 35 4.51 11.72 8.18
CA THR A 35 4.76 13.06 7.68
C THR A 35 4.11 14.11 8.57
N LEU A 36 2.85 13.92 8.96
CA LEU A 36 2.12 14.82 9.83
C LEU A 36 2.84 14.97 11.19
N LEU A 37 3.22 13.85 11.81
CA LEU A 37 3.94 13.83 13.08
C LEU A 37 5.34 14.45 13.01
N SER A 38 5.89 14.68 11.82
CA SER A 38 7.18 15.36 11.63
C SER A 38 7.10 16.89 11.74
N PHE A 39 5.90 17.44 11.84
CA PHE A 39 5.68 18.87 12.08
C PHE A 39 5.45 19.11 13.57
N GLU A 40 6.18 20.04 14.17
CA GLU A 40 6.09 20.34 15.60
C GLU A 40 4.84 21.15 15.93
N GLU A 41 4.42 22.05 15.03
CA GLU A 41 3.24 22.88 15.16
C GLU A 41 2.29 22.74 13.96
N GLU A 42 0.98 22.80 14.21
CA GLU A 42 -0.04 22.74 13.14
C GLU A 42 0.08 23.93 12.17
N ALA A 43 0.57 25.07 12.63
CA ALA A 43 0.81 26.26 11.80
C ALA A 43 1.88 26.05 10.71
N ASP A 44 2.77 25.08 10.90
CA ASP A 44 3.83 24.74 9.95
C ASP A 44 3.37 23.78 8.85
N LEU A 45 2.14 23.26 8.94
CA LEU A 45 1.60 22.34 7.97
C LEU A 45 1.41 23.01 6.61
N PRO A 46 1.98 22.47 5.53
CA PRO A 46 1.72 22.98 4.20
C PRO A 46 0.23 22.93 3.86
N LYS A 47 -0.28 23.96 3.20
CA LYS A 47 -1.68 23.98 2.73
C LYS A 47 -2.05 22.76 1.88
N SER A 48 -1.08 22.19 1.17
CA SER A 48 -1.22 20.95 0.40
C SER A 48 -1.55 19.73 1.27
N MET A 49 -1.17 19.70 2.54
CA MET A 49 -1.53 18.62 3.46
C MET A 49 -2.93 18.77 4.06
N ILE A 50 -3.42 20.01 4.15
CA ILE A 50 -4.74 20.33 4.74
C ILE A 50 -5.84 20.18 3.69
N ALA A 51 -5.56 20.48 2.42
CA ALA A 51 -6.53 20.53 1.32
C ALA A 51 -6.22 19.48 0.24
N ASN A 52 -6.76 18.26 0.40
CA ASN A 52 -6.74 17.19 -0.63
C ASN A 52 -5.38 16.96 -1.28
N ALA A 53 -4.34 16.79 -0.48
CA ALA A 53 -3.00 16.56 -0.97
C ALA A 53 -2.92 15.29 -1.83
N GLN A 54 -2.30 15.41 -2.99
CA GLN A 54 -1.98 14.22 -3.77
C GLN A 54 -0.92 13.39 -3.04
N PHE A 55 -1.09 12.08 -3.03
CA PHE A 55 -0.16 11.17 -2.37
C PHE A 55 1.31 11.38 -2.79
N SER A 56 1.55 11.69 -4.07
CA SER A 56 2.90 12.00 -4.55
C SER A 56 3.57 13.16 -3.81
N THR A 57 2.81 14.21 -3.48
CA THR A 57 3.31 15.38 -2.73
C THR A 57 3.63 14.99 -1.29
N ILE A 58 2.77 14.19 -0.66
CA ILE A 58 3.00 13.68 0.71
C ILE A 58 4.22 12.77 0.75
N LEU A 59 4.37 11.90 -0.25
CA LEU A 59 5.52 11.00 -0.37
C LEU A 59 6.84 11.76 -0.51
N ASP A 60 6.86 12.86 -1.28
CA ASP A 60 8.06 13.71 -1.43
C ASP A 60 8.38 14.42 -0.09
N LEU A 61 7.38 14.92 0.63
CA LEU A 61 7.55 15.50 1.97
C LEU A 61 8.02 14.45 2.99
N TRP A 62 7.48 13.23 2.94
CA TRP A 62 7.92 12.13 3.79
C TRP A 62 9.38 11.77 3.57
N LEU A 63 9.85 11.76 2.31
CA LEU A 63 11.27 11.58 2.01
C LEU A 63 12.11 12.64 2.72
N GLU A 64 11.79 13.92 2.54
CA GLU A 64 12.57 15.05 3.07
C GLU A 64 12.56 15.10 4.61
N ARG A 65 11.37 14.93 5.21
CA ARG A 65 11.17 15.22 6.63
C ARG A 65 11.33 13.99 7.53
N VAL A 66 11.09 12.80 7.00
CA VAL A 66 11.14 11.55 7.76
C VAL A 66 12.34 10.71 7.34
N ALA A 67 12.39 10.28 6.07
CA ALA A 67 13.38 9.31 5.63
C ALA A 67 14.81 9.87 5.69
N GLU A 68 15.04 11.10 5.21
CA GLU A 68 16.36 11.73 5.18
C GLU A 68 16.87 12.16 6.56
N LYS A 69 16.00 12.24 7.57
CA LYS A 69 16.37 12.60 8.94
C LYS A 69 16.79 11.41 9.78
N GLN A 70 16.62 10.18 9.27
CA GLN A 70 17.02 8.97 9.97
C GLN A 70 18.55 8.76 9.93
N GLY A 71 19.05 7.93 10.85
CA GLY A 71 20.43 7.46 10.82
C GLY A 71 20.75 6.66 9.54
N PRO A 72 22.03 6.54 9.15
CA PRO A 72 22.43 6.09 7.81
C PRO A 72 21.77 4.78 7.35
N SER A 73 21.72 3.76 8.21
CA SER A 73 21.13 2.45 7.89
C SER A 73 19.63 2.54 7.62
N LYS A 74 18.85 3.20 8.51
CA LYS A 74 17.40 3.38 8.34
C LYS A 74 17.08 4.29 7.15
N LYS A 75 17.88 5.33 6.95
CA LYS A 75 17.76 6.24 5.79
C LYS A 75 17.87 5.46 4.48
N GLU A 76 18.87 4.60 4.33
CA GLU A 76 19.05 3.80 3.11
C GLU A 76 17.81 2.95 2.81
N VAL A 77 17.27 2.29 3.83
CA VAL A 77 16.04 1.48 3.69
C VAL A 77 14.86 2.36 3.25
N LEU A 78 14.62 3.49 3.93
CA LEU A 78 13.46 4.34 3.64
C LEU A 78 13.54 5.05 2.29
N VAL A 79 14.74 5.49 1.86
CA VAL A 79 14.96 6.02 0.51
C VAL A 79 14.72 4.95 -0.56
N GLY A 80 15.16 3.71 -0.30
CA GLY A 80 14.84 2.55 -1.15
C GLY A 80 13.33 2.31 -1.27
N ILE A 81 12.60 2.41 -0.17
CA ILE A 81 11.13 2.30 -0.12
C ILE A 81 10.46 3.44 -0.91
N TYR A 82 10.89 4.68 -0.75
CA TYR A 82 10.39 5.82 -1.54
C TYR A 82 10.49 5.53 -3.05
N ASN A 83 11.67 5.12 -3.52
CA ASN A 83 11.88 4.81 -4.93
C ASN A 83 11.00 3.63 -5.39
N LYS A 84 10.83 2.62 -4.55
CA LYS A 84 9.99 1.46 -4.84
C LYS A 84 8.51 1.86 -4.97
N ILE A 85 7.99 2.67 -4.05
CA ILE A 85 6.61 3.19 -4.11
C ILE A 85 6.40 3.98 -5.42
N LYS A 86 7.32 4.87 -5.78
CA LYS A 86 7.25 5.62 -7.04
C LYS A 86 7.21 4.70 -8.26
N SER A 87 8.04 3.66 -8.29
CA SER A 87 8.07 2.70 -9.39
C SER A 87 6.77 1.87 -9.52
N LEU A 88 6.06 1.65 -8.41
CA LEU A 88 4.82 0.87 -8.36
C LEU A 88 3.56 1.71 -8.62
N SER A 89 3.68 3.03 -8.70
CA SER A 89 2.52 3.92 -8.81
C SER A 89 1.68 3.68 -10.07
N GLU A 90 2.31 3.41 -11.22
CA GLU A 90 1.58 3.09 -12.45
C GLU A 90 0.86 1.75 -12.39
N PHE A 91 1.47 0.75 -11.75
CA PHE A 91 0.87 -0.55 -11.54
C PHE A 91 -0.36 -0.43 -10.63
N ARG A 92 -0.23 0.29 -9.52
CA ARG A 92 -1.36 0.62 -8.63
C ARG A 92 -2.49 1.32 -9.36
N GLN A 93 -2.17 2.31 -10.21
CA GLN A 93 -3.18 3.01 -11.00
C GLN A 93 -3.91 2.05 -11.96
N ALA A 94 -3.21 1.09 -12.53
CA ALA A 94 -3.82 0.07 -13.37
C ALA A 94 -4.75 -0.84 -12.54
N VAL A 95 -4.31 -1.31 -11.37
CA VAL A 95 -5.10 -2.22 -10.53
C VAL A 95 -6.36 -1.55 -9.98
N VAL A 96 -6.25 -0.31 -9.49
CA VAL A 96 -7.34 0.35 -8.73
C VAL A 96 -8.37 1.06 -9.61
N HIS A 97 -7.94 1.59 -10.77
CA HIS A 97 -8.78 2.50 -11.57
C HIS A 97 -9.14 1.95 -12.96
N SER A 98 -8.97 0.66 -13.18
CA SER A 98 -9.28 0.04 -14.46
C SER A 98 -10.58 -0.77 -14.41
N ARG A 99 -11.23 -0.87 -15.56
CA ARG A 99 -12.18 -1.93 -15.83
C ARG A 99 -11.38 -3.22 -16.10
N TRP A 100 -11.84 -4.33 -15.58
CA TRP A 100 -11.22 -5.62 -15.78
C TRP A 100 -11.95 -6.43 -16.86
N GLU A 101 -11.19 -7.10 -17.70
CA GLU A 101 -11.69 -8.01 -18.72
C GLU A 101 -10.92 -9.32 -18.70
N TRP A 102 -11.63 -10.41 -18.91
CA TRP A 102 -11.06 -11.73 -19.12
C TRP A 102 -11.38 -12.23 -20.54
N ASN A 103 -10.44 -12.96 -21.15
CA ASN A 103 -10.62 -13.49 -22.50
C ASN A 103 -10.39 -15.01 -22.48
N PRO A 104 -11.34 -15.82 -22.96
CA PRO A 104 -11.20 -17.29 -23.01
C PRO A 104 -10.01 -17.77 -23.88
N SER A 105 -9.48 -16.92 -24.77
CA SER A 105 -8.28 -17.20 -25.56
C SER A 105 -6.97 -16.98 -24.79
N SER A 106 -7.02 -16.32 -23.61
CA SER A 106 -5.88 -16.03 -22.74
C SER A 106 -6.30 -16.30 -21.29
N ARG A 107 -6.56 -17.57 -20.96
CA ARG A 107 -7.22 -17.97 -19.71
C ARG A 107 -6.46 -17.61 -18.43
N ASP A 108 -5.14 -17.51 -18.53
CA ASP A 108 -4.26 -17.26 -17.40
C ASP A 108 -3.99 -15.76 -17.16
N GLU A 109 -4.57 -14.89 -18.00
CA GLU A 109 -4.39 -13.44 -17.95
C GLU A 109 -5.73 -12.73 -17.82
N ILE A 110 -5.75 -11.67 -17.00
CA ILE A 110 -6.81 -10.68 -16.98
C ILE A 110 -6.26 -9.34 -17.46
N THR A 111 -7.10 -8.53 -18.06
CA THR A 111 -6.70 -7.25 -18.65
C THR A 111 -7.34 -6.09 -17.90
N ALA A 112 -6.51 -5.22 -17.37
CA ALA A 112 -6.93 -3.95 -16.79
C ALA A 112 -6.98 -2.86 -17.87
N ILE A 113 -8.14 -2.26 -18.11
CA ILE A 113 -8.36 -1.26 -19.15
C ILE A 113 -8.78 0.06 -18.51
N ARG A 114 -8.06 1.13 -18.81
CA ARG A 114 -8.39 2.48 -18.35
C ARG A 114 -8.22 3.53 -19.43
N VAL A 115 -8.98 4.61 -19.31
CA VAL A 115 -8.80 5.81 -20.14
C VAL A 115 -7.91 6.80 -19.37
N HIS A 116 -6.80 7.20 -19.97
CA HIS A 116 -5.92 8.21 -19.43
C HIS A 116 -5.58 9.24 -20.53
N LYS A 117 -5.88 10.52 -20.26
CA LYS A 117 -5.60 11.63 -21.20
C LYS A 117 -6.07 11.34 -22.64
N LYS A 118 -7.33 10.90 -22.82
CA LYS A 118 -7.94 10.52 -24.10
C LYS A 118 -7.31 9.30 -24.80
N THR A 119 -6.45 8.56 -24.12
CA THR A 119 -5.84 7.33 -24.62
C THR A 119 -6.32 6.15 -23.81
N VAL A 120 -6.68 5.06 -24.49
CA VAL A 120 -6.99 3.80 -23.82
C VAL A 120 -5.66 3.09 -23.53
N LYS A 121 -5.42 2.81 -22.24
CA LYS A 121 -4.29 2.00 -21.78
C LYS A 121 -4.82 0.65 -21.32
N SER A 122 -4.16 -0.42 -21.75
CA SER A 122 -4.44 -1.77 -21.29
C SER A 122 -3.17 -2.41 -20.74
N VAL A 123 -3.31 -3.11 -19.62
CA VAL A 123 -2.23 -3.85 -18.97
C VAL A 123 -2.74 -5.25 -18.66
N LYS A 124 -1.97 -6.26 -19.03
CA LYS A 124 -2.28 -7.65 -18.72
C LYS A 124 -1.60 -8.07 -17.45
N PHE A 125 -2.28 -8.89 -16.68
CA PHE A 125 -1.79 -9.45 -15.43
C PHE A 125 -2.10 -10.94 -15.38
N THR A 126 -1.14 -11.71 -14.96
CA THR A 126 -1.37 -13.05 -14.42
C THR A 126 -1.78 -12.95 -12.95
N PHE A 127 -2.31 -14.02 -12.39
CA PHE A 127 -2.55 -14.09 -10.95
C PHE A 127 -1.24 -13.93 -10.15
N GLU A 128 -0.14 -14.46 -10.66
CA GLU A 128 1.18 -14.36 -10.03
C GLU A 128 1.68 -12.92 -9.98
N ASP A 129 1.50 -12.14 -11.05
CA ASP A 129 1.85 -10.71 -11.05
C ASP A 129 1.12 -9.94 -9.94
N LEU A 130 -0.18 -10.22 -9.75
CA LEU A 130 -0.97 -9.60 -8.71
C LEU A 130 -0.53 -10.06 -7.31
N ALA A 131 -0.25 -11.36 -7.14
CA ALA A 131 0.22 -11.92 -5.87
C ALA A 131 1.59 -11.35 -5.49
N ASP A 132 2.52 -11.25 -6.42
CA ASP A 132 3.84 -10.66 -6.21
C ASP A 132 3.76 -9.17 -5.88
N PHE A 133 2.84 -8.46 -6.54
CA PHE A 133 2.58 -7.06 -6.19
C PHE A 133 2.04 -6.94 -4.76
N SER A 134 1.05 -7.75 -4.38
CA SER A 134 0.52 -7.79 -3.02
C SER A 134 1.62 -8.07 -1.98
N ASN A 135 2.46 -9.08 -2.24
CA ASN A 135 3.59 -9.43 -1.37
C ASN A 135 4.61 -8.28 -1.26
N SER A 136 4.87 -7.58 -2.37
CA SER A 136 5.76 -6.41 -2.39
C SER A 136 5.22 -5.28 -1.53
N LEU A 137 3.91 -5.03 -1.56
CA LEU A 137 3.26 -4.03 -0.70
C LEU A 137 3.36 -4.39 0.78
N GLY A 138 3.19 -5.67 1.12
CA GLY A 138 3.36 -6.16 2.49
C GLY A 138 4.78 -5.89 3.02
N LYS A 139 5.81 -6.14 2.20
CA LYS A 139 7.21 -5.84 2.54
C LYS A 139 7.46 -4.34 2.70
N ILE A 140 6.91 -3.51 1.79
CA ILE A 140 7.00 -2.05 1.87
C ILE A 140 6.40 -1.55 3.18
N ARG A 141 5.17 -1.96 3.49
CA ARG A 141 4.47 -1.59 4.73
C ARG A 141 5.28 -1.95 5.97
N TYR A 142 5.84 -3.17 6.01
CA TYR A 142 6.70 -3.61 7.10
C TYR A 142 7.93 -2.72 7.25
N SER A 143 8.62 -2.41 6.16
CA SER A 143 9.85 -1.63 6.19
C SER A 143 9.64 -0.14 6.46
N ILE A 144 8.48 0.43 6.13
CA ILE A 144 8.12 1.80 6.54
C ILE A 144 8.02 1.89 8.06
N ARG A 145 7.35 0.90 8.67
CA ARG A 145 7.10 0.87 10.11
C ARG A 145 8.33 0.45 10.92
N TYR A 146 9.11 -0.49 10.35
CA TYR A 146 10.29 -1.08 11.00
C TYR A 146 11.52 -0.99 10.10
N PRO A 147 12.05 0.22 9.86
CA PRO A 147 13.22 0.39 8.98
C PRO A 147 14.49 -0.25 9.53
N GLY A 148 14.60 -0.47 10.85
CA GLY A 148 15.63 -1.28 11.50
C GLY A 148 15.31 -2.78 11.58
N GLY A 149 14.19 -3.23 10.96
CA GLY A 149 13.80 -4.63 10.92
C GLY A 149 13.27 -5.18 12.25
N LEU A 150 13.78 -6.33 12.68
CA LEU A 150 13.31 -6.98 13.90
C LEU A 150 13.60 -6.19 15.16
N GLU A 151 14.67 -5.41 15.19
CA GLU A 151 15.04 -4.59 16.36
C GLU A 151 13.95 -3.55 16.64
N ASP A 152 13.51 -2.80 15.63
CA ASP A 152 12.43 -1.83 15.78
C ASP A 152 11.12 -2.49 16.21
N ARG A 153 10.82 -3.67 15.67
CA ARG A 153 9.62 -4.41 16.02
C ARG A 153 9.63 -4.88 17.49
N VAL A 154 10.76 -5.38 17.97
CA VAL A 154 10.93 -5.79 19.37
C VAL A 154 10.82 -4.58 20.29
N GLU A 155 11.40 -3.43 19.91
CA GLU A 155 11.28 -2.19 20.66
C GLU A 155 9.81 -1.75 20.78
N GLU A 156 9.03 -1.79 19.69
CA GLU A 156 7.59 -1.46 19.72
C GLU A 156 6.80 -2.42 20.62
N MET A 157 7.07 -3.73 20.55
CA MET A 157 6.40 -4.73 21.40
C MET A 157 6.67 -4.53 22.89
N ASN A 158 7.83 -3.98 23.24
CA ASN A 158 8.21 -3.69 24.62
C ASN A 158 7.63 -2.37 25.16
N ARG A 159 7.04 -1.54 24.30
CA ARG A 159 6.38 -0.30 24.74
C ARG A 159 5.04 -0.62 25.40
N ILE A 160 4.76 0.02 26.53
CA ILE A 160 3.44 -0.06 27.19
C ILE A 160 2.39 0.51 26.22
N GLY A 161 1.37 -0.28 25.89
CA GLY A 161 0.33 0.12 24.93
C GLY A 161 0.67 -0.16 23.47
N GLY A 162 1.74 -0.93 23.20
CA GLY A 162 2.10 -1.35 21.85
C GLY A 162 0.94 -2.05 21.13
N HIS A 163 0.82 -1.78 19.83
CA HIS A 163 -0.25 -2.35 19.01
C HIS A 163 -0.03 -3.84 18.79
N LEU A 164 -0.93 -4.66 19.32
CA LEU A 164 -0.95 -6.10 19.06
C LEU A 164 -1.71 -6.38 17.76
N SER A 165 -1.15 -7.19 16.87
CA SER A 165 -1.87 -7.64 15.69
C SER A 165 -3.10 -8.48 16.11
N ARG A 166 -4.16 -8.46 15.28
CA ARG A 166 -5.35 -9.27 15.52
C ARG A 166 -5.00 -10.75 15.67
N GLU A 167 -4.10 -11.27 14.84
CA GLU A 167 -3.63 -12.66 14.88
C GLU A 167 -2.95 -13.00 16.20
N PHE A 168 -2.10 -12.09 16.72
CA PHE A 168 -1.46 -12.28 18.00
C PHE A 168 -2.50 -12.25 19.13
N TRP A 169 -3.46 -11.30 19.08
CA TRP A 169 -4.52 -11.20 20.07
C TRP A 169 -5.42 -12.45 20.09
N GLU A 170 -5.80 -12.95 18.91
CA GLU A 170 -6.58 -14.19 18.79
C GLU A 170 -5.82 -15.42 19.30
N ALA A 171 -4.49 -15.47 19.12
CA ALA A 171 -3.66 -16.56 19.62
C ALA A 171 -3.54 -16.62 21.14
N ILE A 172 -3.58 -15.47 21.82
CA ILE A 172 -3.46 -15.39 23.30
C ILE A 172 -4.80 -15.29 24.03
N THR A 173 -5.89 -15.05 23.30
CA THR A 173 -7.23 -14.91 23.88
C THR A 173 -8.00 -16.21 23.64
N PRO A 174 -8.45 -16.93 24.67
CA PRO A 174 -9.22 -18.13 24.49
C PRO A 174 -10.54 -17.80 23.76
N PRO A 175 -11.04 -18.70 22.91
CA PRO A 175 -12.32 -18.50 22.26
C PRO A 175 -13.42 -18.28 23.28
N LYS A 176 -14.27 -17.28 23.07
CA LYS A 176 -15.45 -17.07 23.89
C LYS A 176 -16.35 -18.30 23.77
N SER A 177 -16.55 -18.99 24.89
CA SER A 177 -17.49 -20.11 25.03
C SER A 177 -18.94 -19.65 24.83
#